data_8ddb9adbbd008c7f10064a138dcd1c70
#
_entry.id   8ddb9adbbd008c7f10064a138dcd1c70
#
_cell.length_a   1.000
_cell.length_b   1.000
_cell.length_c   1.000
_cell.angle_alpha   90.00
_cell.angle_beta   90.00
_cell.angle_gamma   90.00
#
_symmetry.space_group_name_H-M   'P 1'
#
loop_
_entity.id
_entity.type
_entity.pdbx_description
1 polymer ?
#
loop_
_entity_poly.entity_id
_entity_poly.type
_entity_poly.pdbx_seq_one_letter_code
_entity_poly.pdbx_strand_id
1 'polypeptide(L)'
;MTLYIVVPCYNEEEVLPETSRRLGEKLEELEKAGKISADSRVLFVDDGSKDQTWELISGLHKQDCRFGGVKLSRNKGHQNALLAGLMTAKDCCDAAISMDADLQDDINAIDKMVDAFANGYDIVYGVRSSRATDTAFKRGTAQGFYKFMKLMGVDIVYNHADFRLMSRRALEGLSGFEEVNLFLRGIVPLIGYPSTTVEYERGERFAGESKYPLKKMLAFAFDGITSFSIKPIRWVTAAGFLIFMASILALVYIIVVKLLGFAVPGWSATTASIWLLGGLQLLGMGIIGEYVGKIYTEVKARPRYLIEAVELTPAANRRW
;
A
#
# COMPACT_ATOMS: atom_id res chain seq x y z
N MET A 1 -24.41 13.60 -1.20
CA MET A 1 -23.00 13.71 -1.58
C MET A 1 -22.75 13.02 -2.92
N THR A 2 -21.72 13.41 -3.66
CA THR A 2 -21.28 12.70 -4.87
C THR A 2 -20.18 11.71 -4.49
N LEU A 3 -20.43 10.42 -4.71
CA LEU A 3 -19.52 9.32 -4.37
C LEU A 3 -18.90 8.72 -5.63
N TYR A 4 -17.58 8.53 -5.63
CA TYR A 4 -16.91 7.74 -6.65
C TYR A 4 -16.35 6.45 -6.03
N ILE A 5 -16.57 5.31 -6.70
CA ILE A 5 -15.97 4.01 -6.32
C ILE A 5 -14.87 3.73 -7.31
N VAL A 6 -13.62 3.76 -6.87
CA VAL A 6 -12.42 3.57 -7.69
C VAL A 6 -11.96 2.12 -7.59
N VAL A 7 -11.91 1.45 -8.74
CA VAL A 7 -11.63 0.02 -8.85
C VAL A 7 -10.46 -0.20 -9.81
N PRO A 8 -9.23 -0.47 -9.32
CA PRO A 8 -8.11 -0.83 -10.18
C PRO A 8 -8.29 -2.23 -10.76
N CYS A 9 -8.02 -2.39 -12.06
CA CYS A 9 -8.19 -3.62 -12.83
C CYS A 9 -6.90 -3.94 -13.59
N TYR A 10 -6.51 -5.22 -13.60
CA TYR A 10 -5.43 -5.73 -14.45
C TYR A 10 -5.70 -7.16 -14.86
N ASN A 11 -6.10 -7.37 -16.12
CA ASN A 11 -6.54 -8.65 -16.67
C ASN A 11 -7.71 -9.24 -15.85
N GLU A 12 -8.80 -8.48 -15.76
CA GLU A 12 -9.99 -8.81 -14.95
C GLU A 12 -11.25 -9.01 -15.82
N GLU A 13 -11.08 -9.43 -17.10
CA GLU A 13 -12.18 -9.61 -18.04
C GLU A 13 -13.27 -10.58 -17.54
N GLU A 14 -12.88 -11.60 -16.75
CA GLU A 14 -13.81 -12.60 -16.20
C GLU A 14 -14.66 -12.05 -15.03
N VAL A 15 -14.10 -11.13 -14.24
CA VAL A 15 -14.72 -10.65 -12.99
C VAL A 15 -15.49 -9.35 -13.21
N LEU A 16 -15.01 -8.50 -14.12
CA LEU A 16 -15.52 -7.15 -14.36
C LEU A 16 -17.03 -7.08 -14.62
N PRO A 17 -17.67 -7.99 -15.40
CA PRO A 17 -19.12 -7.96 -15.62
C PRO A 17 -19.93 -8.10 -14.33
N GLU A 18 -19.55 -9.00 -13.43
CA GLU A 18 -20.24 -9.19 -12.16
C GLU A 18 -19.95 -8.03 -11.18
N THR A 19 -18.70 -7.53 -11.16
CA THR A 19 -18.31 -6.39 -10.33
C THR A 19 -19.09 -5.14 -10.74
N SER A 20 -19.20 -4.84 -12.05
CA SER A 20 -19.94 -3.70 -12.54
C SER A 20 -21.43 -3.81 -12.21
N ARG A 21 -22.04 -5.00 -12.37
CA ARG A 21 -23.44 -5.25 -12.03
C ARG A 21 -23.70 -4.95 -10.54
N ARG A 22 -22.91 -5.53 -9.63
CA ARG A 22 -23.10 -5.35 -8.17
C ARG A 22 -22.87 -3.92 -7.72
N LEU A 23 -21.83 -3.26 -8.25
CA LEU A 23 -21.54 -1.87 -7.89
C LEU A 23 -22.60 -0.91 -8.45
N GLY A 24 -23.13 -1.20 -9.67
CA GLY A 24 -24.25 -0.45 -10.24
C GLY A 24 -25.51 -0.55 -9.39
N GLU A 25 -25.87 -1.77 -8.95
CA GLU A 25 -26.99 -2.01 -8.03
C GLU A 25 -26.81 -1.29 -6.68
N LYS A 26 -25.58 -1.30 -6.13
CA LYS A 26 -25.27 -0.61 -4.88
C LYS A 26 -25.38 0.90 -5.00
N LEU A 27 -24.90 1.50 -6.10
CA LEU A 27 -25.08 2.93 -6.34
C LEU A 27 -26.58 3.30 -6.42
N GLU A 28 -27.38 2.49 -7.11
CA GLU A 28 -28.82 2.72 -7.25
C GLU A 28 -29.55 2.59 -5.89
N GLU A 29 -29.14 1.63 -5.06
CA GLU A 29 -29.67 1.46 -3.69
C GLU A 29 -29.37 2.70 -2.83
N LEU A 30 -28.11 3.18 -2.83
CA LEU A 30 -27.69 4.34 -2.06
C LEU A 30 -28.34 5.65 -2.57
N GLU A 31 -28.54 5.78 -3.87
CA GLU A 31 -29.23 6.91 -4.48
C GLU A 31 -30.70 6.92 -4.07
N LYS A 32 -31.42 5.79 -4.17
CA LYS A 32 -32.81 5.64 -3.71
C LYS A 32 -32.97 5.92 -2.21
N ALA A 33 -31.95 5.56 -1.41
CA ALA A 33 -31.91 5.89 0.02
C ALA A 33 -31.59 7.38 0.31
N GLY A 34 -31.32 8.19 -0.73
CA GLY A 34 -30.95 9.60 -0.57
C GLY A 34 -29.57 9.84 0.04
N LYS A 35 -28.74 8.82 0.15
CA LYS A 35 -27.39 8.92 0.73
C LYS A 35 -26.37 9.53 -0.23
N ILE A 36 -26.51 9.26 -1.52
CA ILE A 36 -25.64 9.77 -2.58
C ILE A 36 -26.44 10.47 -3.67
N SER A 37 -25.76 11.25 -4.51
CA SER A 37 -26.38 11.93 -5.67
C SER A 37 -26.35 11.06 -6.92
N ALA A 38 -27.19 11.35 -7.90
CA ALA A 38 -27.20 10.73 -9.23
C ALA A 38 -25.89 10.95 -10.02
N ASP A 39 -25.05 11.91 -9.59
CA ASP A 39 -23.72 12.17 -10.16
C ASP A 39 -22.64 11.21 -9.64
N SER A 40 -23.00 10.25 -8.77
CA SER A 40 -22.07 9.23 -8.26
C SER A 40 -21.70 8.22 -9.34
N ARG A 41 -20.46 7.75 -9.34
CA ARG A 41 -19.87 6.93 -10.42
C ARG A 41 -19.04 5.77 -9.86
N VAL A 42 -18.93 4.72 -10.67
CA VAL A 42 -17.87 3.71 -10.56
C VAL A 42 -16.79 4.06 -11.57
N LEU A 43 -15.56 4.23 -11.12
CA LEU A 43 -14.39 4.55 -11.94
C LEU A 43 -13.44 3.35 -11.97
N PHE A 44 -13.46 2.60 -13.07
CA PHE A 44 -12.51 1.53 -13.29
C PHE A 44 -11.17 2.09 -13.78
N VAL A 45 -10.07 1.54 -13.29
CA VAL A 45 -8.73 1.95 -13.72
C VAL A 45 -8.00 0.77 -14.32
N ASP A 46 -7.86 0.77 -15.63
CA ASP A 46 -7.13 -0.27 -16.35
C ASP A 46 -5.61 -0.03 -16.22
N ASP A 47 -4.90 -0.93 -15.53
CA ASP A 47 -3.45 -0.88 -15.34
C ASP A 47 -2.69 -1.51 -16.52
N GLY A 48 -3.08 -1.16 -17.75
CA GLY A 48 -2.45 -1.66 -18.97
C GLY A 48 -2.67 -3.15 -19.19
N SER A 49 -3.92 -3.59 -19.10
CA SER A 49 -4.34 -4.98 -19.35
C SER A 49 -3.99 -5.44 -20.75
N LYS A 50 -3.87 -6.75 -20.91
CA LYS A 50 -3.58 -7.40 -22.21
C LYS A 50 -4.75 -8.22 -22.74
N ASP A 51 -5.78 -8.36 -21.94
CA ASP A 51 -7.06 -9.02 -22.24
C ASP A 51 -8.11 -7.98 -22.64
N GLN A 52 -9.39 -8.33 -22.62
CA GLN A 52 -10.51 -7.48 -23.02
C GLN A 52 -10.98 -6.51 -21.90
N THR A 53 -10.23 -6.36 -20.81
CA THR A 53 -10.64 -5.52 -19.66
C THR A 53 -10.97 -4.09 -20.08
N TRP A 54 -10.13 -3.44 -20.92
CA TRP A 54 -10.38 -2.05 -21.34
C TRP A 54 -11.60 -1.94 -22.26
N GLU A 55 -11.77 -2.85 -23.21
CA GLU A 55 -12.89 -2.90 -24.12
C GLU A 55 -14.22 -3.05 -23.37
N LEU A 56 -14.23 -3.87 -22.30
CA LEU A 56 -15.38 -4.03 -21.41
C LEU A 56 -15.68 -2.72 -20.65
N ILE A 57 -14.67 -2.06 -20.09
CA ILE A 57 -14.85 -0.77 -19.40
C ILE A 57 -15.42 0.28 -20.33
N SER A 58 -14.87 0.41 -21.53
CA SER A 58 -15.35 1.34 -22.57
C SER A 58 -16.79 1.02 -23.00
N GLY A 59 -17.10 -0.26 -23.11
CA GLY A 59 -18.46 -0.75 -23.40
C GLY A 59 -19.47 -0.39 -22.31
N LEU A 60 -19.10 -0.54 -21.06
CA LEU A 60 -19.93 -0.17 -19.90
C LEU A 60 -20.21 1.32 -19.89
N HIS A 61 -19.18 2.16 -20.10
CA HIS A 61 -19.34 3.62 -20.16
C HIS A 61 -20.33 4.09 -21.24
N LYS A 62 -20.28 3.46 -22.41
CA LYS A 62 -21.22 3.78 -23.52
C LYS A 62 -22.66 3.39 -23.22
N GLN A 63 -22.88 2.34 -22.44
CA GLN A 63 -24.21 1.84 -22.06
C GLN A 63 -24.81 2.60 -20.87
N ASP A 64 -23.98 2.97 -19.91
CA ASP A 64 -24.40 3.61 -18.66
C ASP A 64 -23.35 4.61 -18.19
N CYS A 65 -23.72 5.89 -18.17
CA CYS A 65 -22.85 6.99 -17.75
C CYS A 65 -22.41 6.93 -16.29
N ARG A 66 -23.00 6.04 -15.48
CA ARG A 66 -22.55 5.79 -14.08
C ARG A 66 -21.20 5.10 -14.03
N PHE A 67 -20.77 4.44 -15.10
CA PHE A 67 -19.46 3.83 -15.21
C PHE A 67 -18.50 4.74 -15.96
N GLY A 68 -17.28 4.84 -15.49
CA GLY A 68 -16.19 5.54 -16.14
C GLY A 68 -14.93 4.69 -16.18
N GLY A 69 -13.98 5.07 -17.02
CA GLY A 69 -12.71 4.38 -17.19
C GLY A 69 -11.51 5.31 -17.25
N VAL A 70 -10.42 4.89 -16.65
CA VAL A 70 -9.08 5.47 -16.82
C VAL A 70 -8.15 4.36 -17.31
N LYS A 71 -7.49 4.57 -18.45
CA LYS A 71 -6.51 3.63 -19.00
C LYS A 71 -5.11 4.14 -18.77
N LEU A 72 -4.25 3.34 -18.15
CA LEU A 72 -2.84 3.63 -18.05
C LEU A 72 -2.09 3.14 -19.28
N SER A 73 -1.05 3.88 -19.68
CA SER A 73 -0.22 3.55 -20.86
C SER A 73 0.50 2.21 -20.76
N ARG A 74 0.68 1.67 -19.56
CA ARG A 74 1.29 0.36 -19.26
C ARG A 74 1.03 -0.02 -17.82
N ASN A 75 1.23 -1.28 -17.49
CA ASN A 75 1.18 -1.76 -16.11
C ASN A 75 2.19 -1.02 -15.20
N LYS A 76 1.68 -0.43 -14.13
CA LYS A 76 2.40 0.33 -13.11
C LYS A 76 2.20 -0.24 -11.71
N GLY A 77 1.39 -1.29 -11.60
CA GLY A 77 1.05 -1.97 -10.36
C GLY A 77 -0.15 -1.33 -9.64
N HIS A 78 -0.83 -2.16 -8.89
CA HIS A 78 -2.10 -1.89 -8.23
C HIS A 78 -2.17 -0.51 -7.52
N GLN A 79 -1.13 -0.15 -6.73
CA GLN A 79 -1.15 1.10 -5.98
C GLN A 79 -1.08 2.35 -6.86
N ASN A 80 -0.32 2.30 -7.97
CA ASN A 80 -0.25 3.42 -8.91
C ASN A 80 -1.54 3.54 -9.73
N ALA A 81 -2.16 2.42 -10.10
CA ALA A 81 -3.46 2.42 -10.76
C ALA A 81 -4.53 2.99 -9.82
N LEU A 82 -4.57 2.54 -8.57
CA LEU A 82 -5.48 3.09 -7.57
C LEU A 82 -5.27 4.60 -7.37
N LEU A 83 -4.02 5.04 -7.23
CA LEU A 83 -3.72 6.47 -7.11
C LEU A 83 -4.19 7.26 -8.33
N ALA A 84 -3.99 6.75 -9.56
CA ALA A 84 -4.44 7.40 -10.78
C ALA A 84 -5.96 7.62 -10.76
N GLY A 85 -6.73 6.60 -10.36
CA GLY A 85 -8.18 6.70 -10.23
C GLY A 85 -8.62 7.69 -9.15
N LEU A 86 -7.99 7.65 -7.96
CA LEU A 86 -8.29 8.57 -6.87
C LEU A 86 -8.00 10.03 -7.25
N MET A 87 -6.88 10.29 -7.94
CA MET A 87 -6.54 11.63 -8.41
C MET A 87 -7.47 12.11 -9.53
N THR A 88 -7.95 11.23 -10.41
CA THR A 88 -8.98 11.55 -11.40
C THR A 88 -10.34 11.83 -10.74
N ALA A 89 -10.72 11.05 -9.72
CA ALA A 89 -11.97 11.24 -8.99
C ALA A 89 -11.99 12.49 -8.09
N LYS A 90 -10.84 12.92 -7.59
CA LYS A 90 -10.66 14.00 -6.60
C LYS A 90 -11.45 15.27 -6.93
N ASP A 91 -11.40 15.70 -8.18
CA ASP A 91 -12.04 16.95 -8.61
C ASP A 91 -13.53 16.78 -8.95
N CYS A 92 -14.00 15.51 -9.03
CA CYS A 92 -15.35 15.16 -9.47
C CYS A 92 -16.29 14.72 -8.33
N CYS A 93 -15.76 14.35 -7.16
CA CYS A 93 -16.55 13.75 -6.07
C CYS A 93 -16.41 14.51 -4.75
N ASP A 94 -17.29 14.24 -3.80
CA ASP A 94 -17.18 14.70 -2.41
C ASP A 94 -16.39 13.68 -1.57
N ALA A 95 -16.49 12.40 -1.95
CA ALA A 95 -15.69 11.33 -1.39
C ALA A 95 -15.45 10.24 -2.44
N ALA A 96 -14.33 9.53 -2.33
CA ALA A 96 -14.05 8.34 -3.13
C ALA A 96 -13.81 7.13 -2.23
N ILE A 97 -14.34 5.97 -2.67
CA ILE A 97 -14.05 4.66 -2.07
C ILE A 97 -13.10 3.91 -2.99
N SER A 98 -11.99 3.40 -2.46
CA SER A 98 -11.13 2.43 -3.14
C SER A 98 -11.59 1.02 -2.82
N MET A 99 -11.66 0.15 -3.83
CA MET A 99 -12.10 -1.25 -3.70
C MET A 99 -11.40 -2.12 -4.74
N ASP A 100 -11.07 -3.38 -4.35
CA ASP A 100 -10.51 -4.35 -5.30
C ASP A 100 -11.60 -4.90 -6.25
N ALA A 101 -11.21 -5.26 -7.48
CA ALA A 101 -12.14 -5.78 -8.49
C ALA A 101 -12.66 -7.20 -8.19
N ASP A 102 -12.00 -7.98 -7.31
CA ASP A 102 -12.21 -9.41 -7.10
C ASP A 102 -13.43 -9.76 -6.22
N LEU A 103 -14.21 -8.77 -5.82
CA LEU A 103 -15.44 -8.90 -5.01
C LEU A 103 -15.23 -9.60 -3.64
N GLN A 104 -14.01 -9.61 -3.12
CA GLN A 104 -13.73 -10.16 -1.79
C GLN A 104 -14.15 -9.23 -0.65
N ASP A 105 -14.17 -7.94 -0.90
CA ASP A 105 -14.61 -6.95 0.08
C ASP A 105 -16.14 -6.84 0.06
N ASP A 106 -16.76 -6.77 1.24
CA ASP A 106 -18.22 -6.72 1.35
C ASP A 106 -18.74 -5.35 0.87
N ILE A 107 -19.45 -5.37 -0.24
CA ILE A 107 -20.07 -4.18 -0.84
C ILE A 107 -21.06 -3.49 0.13
N ASN A 108 -21.67 -4.23 1.05
CA ASN A 108 -22.61 -3.65 2.03
C ASN A 108 -21.89 -2.81 3.09
N ALA A 109 -20.58 -2.95 3.25
CA ALA A 109 -19.83 -2.05 4.11
C ALA A 109 -19.78 -0.61 3.58
N ILE A 110 -20.06 -0.39 2.29
CA ILE A 110 -20.14 0.94 1.66
C ILE A 110 -21.19 1.81 2.38
N ASP A 111 -22.34 1.24 2.77
CA ASP A 111 -23.38 1.97 3.51
C ASP A 111 -22.84 2.57 4.80
N LYS A 112 -22.12 1.74 5.57
CA LYS A 112 -21.52 2.18 6.85
C LYS A 112 -20.42 3.21 6.64
N MET A 113 -19.66 3.10 5.54
CA MET A 113 -18.63 4.07 5.19
C MET A 113 -19.23 5.43 4.82
N VAL A 114 -20.31 5.43 4.04
CA VAL A 114 -21.06 6.63 3.67
C VAL A 114 -21.68 7.28 4.92
N ASP A 115 -22.25 6.50 5.83
CA ASP A 115 -22.81 6.99 7.09
C ASP A 115 -21.71 7.58 8.00
N ALA A 116 -20.53 6.96 8.07
CA ALA A 116 -19.39 7.49 8.81
C ALA A 116 -18.88 8.82 8.21
N PHE A 117 -18.82 8.94 6.88
CA PHE A 117 -18.50 10.20 6.22
C PHE A 117 -19.54 11.30 6.54
N ALA A 118 -20.82 10.97 6.52
CA ALA A 118 -21.90 11.91 6.90
C ALA A 118 -21.77 12.38 8.36
N ASN A 119 -21.18 11.56 9.24
CA ASN A 119 -20.87 11.89 10.62
C ASN A 119 -19.57 12.71 10.79
N GLY A 120 -18.92 13.13 9.70
CA GLY A 120 -17.77 14.04 9.72
C GLY A 120 -16.41 13.38 9.72
N TYR A 121 -16.29 12.07 9.44
CA TYR A 121 -15.00 11.42 9.25
C TYR A 121 -14.52 11.60 7.82
N ASP A 122 -13.25 11.99 7.65
CA ASP A 122 -12.63 12.19 6.34
C ASP A 122 -12.05 10.90 5.74
N ILE A 123 -11.64 9.97 6.61
CA ILE A 123 -11.05 8.70 6.20
C ILE A 123 -11.76 7.57 6.94
N VAL A 124 -12.33 6.62 6.21
CA VAL A 124 -12.98 5.44 6.78
C VAL A 124 -12.29 4.19 6.26
N TYR A 125 -11.60 3.47 7.15
CA TYR A 125 -10.90 2.25 6.80
C TYR A 125 -11.82 1.04 6.90
N GLY A 126 -11.90 0.24 5.85
CA GLY A 126 -12.47 -1.10 5.91
C GLY A 126 -11.50 -2.04 6.62
N VAL A 127 -11.95 -2.63 7.71
CA VAL A 127 -11.18 -3.58 8.52
C VAL A 127 -11.88 -4.93 8.52
N ARG A 128 -11.11 -5.99 8.24
CA ARG A 128 -11.66 -7.35 8.23
C ARG A 128 -11.96 -7.82 9.64
N SER A 129 -13.25 -8.12 9.93
CA SER A 129 -13.78 -8.41 11.28
C SER A 129 -13.27 -9.72 11.87
N SER A 130 -12.98 -10.75 11.05
CA SER A 130 -12.46 -12.01 11.57
C SER A 130 -11.46 -12.68 10.63
N ARG A 131 -10.42 -13.26 11.23
CA ARG A 131 -9.57 -14.28 10.64
C ARG A 131 -9.95 -15.67 11.19
N ALA A 132 -11.24 -15.91 11.37
CA ALA A 132 -11.72 -17.18 11.95
C ALA A 132 -11.32 -18.39 11.10
N THR A 133 -11.17 -18.21 9.79
CA THR A 133 -10.71 -19.22 8.83
C THR A 133 -9.19 -19.36 8.74
N ASP A 134 -8.41 -18.43 9.32
CA ASP A 134 -6.95 -18.52 9.29
C ASP A 134 -6.44 -19.51 10.34
N THR A 135 -5.51 -20.40 9.94
CA THR A 135 -4.80 -21.29 10.86
C THR A 135 -4.04 -20.49 11.92
N ALA A 136 -3.87 -21.08 13.12
CA ALA A 136 -3.13 -20.44 14.23
C ALA A 136 -1.74 -19.95 13.79
N PHE A 137 -1.07 -20.67 12.89
CA PHE A 137 0.22 -20.28 12.30
C PHE A 137 0.12 -19.01 11.45
N LYS A 138 -0.87 -18.91 10.56
CA LYS A 138 -1.09 -17.69 9.73
C LYS A 138 -1.44 -16.48 10.59
N ARG A 139 -2.23 -16.67 11.64
CA ARG A 139 -2.57 -15.60 12.59
C ARG A 139 -1.35 -15.12 13.37
N GLY A 140 -0.53 -16.04 13.88
CA GLY A 140 0.70 -15.71 14.61
C GLY A 140 1.74 -14.99 13.74
N THR A 141 1.95 -15.46 12.50
CA THR A 141 2.87 -14.80 11.56
C THR A 141 2.42 -13.40 11.16
N ALA A 142 1.11 -13.20 10.96
CA ALA A 142 0.58 -11.88 10.66
C ALA A 142 0.71 -10.92 11.86
N GLN A 143 0.40 -11.36 13.08
CA GLN A 143 0.59 -10.53 14.28
C GLN A 143 2.07 -10.20 14.50
N GLY A 144 2.96 -11.15 14.29
CA GLY A 144 4.42 -10.95 14.33
C GLY A 144 4.86 -9.90 13.31
N PHE A 145 4.31 -9.96 12.10
CA PHE A 145 4.56 -8.99 11.04
C PHE A 145 4.16 -7.57 11.45
N TYR A 146 2.93 -7.35 11.93
CA TYR A 146 2.49 -6.02 12.36
C TYR A 146 3.29 -5.48 13.56
N LYS A 147 3.63 -6.35 14.53
CA LYS A 147 4.51 -5.96 15.65
C LYS A 147 5.89 -5.55 15.17
N PHE A 148 6.44 -6.29 14.21
CA PHE A 148 7.74 -6.00 13.61
C PHE A 148 7.72 -4.67 12.84
N MET A 149 6.69 -4.43 12.01
CA MET A 149 6.52 -3.15 11.30
C MET A 149 6.44 -1.97 12.28
N LYS A 150 5.66 -2.10 13.37
CA LYS A 150 5.57 -1.08 14.42
C LYS A 150 6.91 -0.87 15.12
N LEU A 151 7.63 -1.96 15.46
CA LEU A 151 9.00 -1.89 16.03
C LEU A 151 9.94 -1.14 15.08
N MET A 152 9.81 -1.37 13.78
CA MET A 152 10.59 -0.69 12.75
C MET A 152 10.13 0.77 12.52
N GLY A 153 9.05 1.23 13.17
CA GLY A 153 8.57 2.62 13.12
C GLY A 153 7.63 2.91 11.96
N VAL A 154 6.99 1.89 11.42
CA VAL A 154 5.95 2.03 10.39
C VAL A 154 4.61 1.78 11.07
N ASP A 155 3.83 2.86 11.27
CA ASP A 155 2.48 2.77 11.84
C ASP A 155 1.48 2.44 10.72
N ILE A 156 1.00 1.21 10.72
CA ILE A 156 -0.02 0.74 9.78
C ILE A 156 -1.28 0.39 10.59
N VAL A 157 -2.45 0.82 10.12
CA VAL A 157 -3.72 0.41 10.72
C VAL A 157 -3.85 -1.11 10.63
N TYR A 158 -4.09 -1.75 11.78
CA TYR A 158 -4.13 -3.20 11.86
C TYR A 158 -5.24 -3.78 10.97
N ASN A 159 -4.91 -4.77 10.17
CA ASN A 159 -5.87 -5.58 9.38
C ASN A 159 -6.69 -4.80 8.32
N HIS A 160 -6.30 -3.54 7.98
CA HIS A 160 -6.99 -2.81 6.92
C HIS A 160 -6.62 -3.32 5.53
N ALA A 161 -7.60 -3.28 4.64
CA ALA A 161 -7.44 -3.52 3.21
C ALA A 161 -7.21 -2.18 2.47
N ASP A 162 -7.06 -2.23 1.15
CA ASP A 162 -7.11 -1.03 0.31
C ASP A 162 -8.56 -0.54 0.11
N PHE A 163 -9.52 -1.21 0.74
CA PHE A 163 -10.91 -0.82 0.86
C PHE A 163 -11.06 0.32 1.88
N ARG A 164 -11.25 1.54 1.41
CA ARG A 164 -11.37 2.73 2.26
C ARG A 164 -12.14 3.84 1.56
N LEU A 165 -12.87 4.64 2.34
CA LEU A 165 -13.45 5.91 1.89
C LEU A 165 -12.51 7.05 2.25
N MET A 166 -12.33 7.99 1.35
CA MET A 166 -11.59 9.23 1.55
C MET A 166 -12.42 10.42 1.07
N SER A 167 -12.55 11.46 1.91
CA SER A 167 -13.17 12.73 1.53
C SER A 167 -12.34 13.43 0.45
N ARG A 168 -12.93 14.39 -0.27
CA ARG A 168 -12.19 15.28 -1.21
C ARG A 168 -11.00 15.92 -0.51
N ARG A 169 -11.19 16.46 0.70
CA ARG A 169 -10.12 17.07 1.49
C ARG A 169 -8.99 16.09 1.77
N ALA A 170 -9.31 14.81 2.06
CA ALA A 170 -8.31 13.78 2.26
C ALA A 170 -7.58 13.42 0.95
N LEU A 171 -8.29 13.41 -0.19
CA LEU A 171 -7.69 13.20 -1.52
C LEU A 171 -6.78 14.37 -1.93
N GLU A 172 -7.17 15.61 -1.62
CA GLU A 172 -6.32 16.80 -1.79
C GLU A 172 -5.06 16.68 -0.94
N GLY A 173 -5.19 16.28 0.33
CA GLY A 173 -4.05 16.00 1.19
C GLY A 173 -3.14 14.92 0.61
N LEU A 174 -3.72 13.80 0.13
CA LEU A 174 -2.97 12.72 -0.51
C LEU A 174 -2.23 13.19 -1.77
N SER A 175 -2.79 14.13 -2.53
CA SER A 175 -2.15 14.63 -3.76
C SER A 175 -0.83 15.37 -3.52
N GLY A 176 -0.60 15.87 -2.29
CA GLY A 176 0.65 16.49 -1.88
C GLY A 176 1.79 15.51 -1.57
N PHE A 177 1.51 14.21 -1.50
CA PHE A 177 2.55 13.19 -1.32
C PHE A 177 3.08 12.77 -2.70
N GLU A 178 4.30 13.18 -3.00
CA GLU A 178 4.92 13.00 -4.33
C GLU A 178 5.85 11.79 -4.41
N GLU A 179 5.95 10.97 -3.35
CA GLU A 179 6.84 9.81 -3.30
C GLU A 179 6.62 8.86 -4.47
N VAL A 180 7.70 8.52 -5.16
CA VAL A 180 7.72 7.53 -6.25
C VAL A 180 7.58 6.12 -5.69
N ASN A 181 8.16 5.87 -4.49
CA ASN A 181 8.01 4.63 -3.75
C ASN A 181 6.66 4.61 -3.01
N LEU A 182 5.58 4.51 -3.77
CA LEU A 182 4.23 4.61 -3.26
C LEU A 182 3.86 3.43 -2.36
N PHE A 183 3.44 3.76 -1.12
CA PHE A 183 2.87 2.80 -0.18
C PHE A 183 1.65 3.42 0.50
N LEU A 184 0.51 3.36 -0.17
CA LEU A 184 -0.74 4.03 0.25
C LEU A 184 -1.16 3.67 1.68
N ARG A 185 -0.91 2.43 2.12
CA ARG A 185 -1.25 1.99 3.49
C ARG A 185 -0.44 2.72 4.58
N GLY A 186 0.74 3.21 4.23
CA GLY A 186 1.57 4.01 5.13
C GLY A 186 1.32 5.51 4.99
N ILE A 187 1.03 6.00 3.76
CA ILE A 187 0.85 7.42 3.47
C ILE A 187 -0.49 7.94 4.00
N VAL A 188 -1.59 7.21 3.76
CA VAL A 188 -2.94 7.68 4.14
C VAL A 188 -3.08 8.03 5.62
N PRO A 189 -2.53 7.26 6.59
CA PRO A 189 -2.53 7.67 8.00
C PRO A 189 -1.76 8.97 8.28
N LEU A 190 -0.74 9.29 7.48
CA LEU A 190 0.06 10.52 7.66
C LEU A 190 -0.72 11.80 7.31
N ILE A 191 -1.82 11.70 6.56
CA ILE A 191 -2.70 12.84 6.25
C ILE A 191 -3.27 13.45 7.54
N GLY A 192 -3.53 12.63 8.58
CA GLY A 192 -3.85 13.08 9.93
C GLY A 192 -5.26 13.65 10.12
N TYR A 193 -6.17 13.52 9.13
CA TYR A 193 -7.56 13.95 9.27
C TYR A 193 -8.39 12.96 10.10
N PRO A 194 -9.57 13.39 10.65
CA PRO A 194 -10.45 12.52 11.41
C PRO A 194 -10.74 11.22 10.69
N SER A 195 -10.44 10.10 11.34
CA SER A 195 -10.57 8.78 10.75
C SER A 195 -11.31 7.80 11.67
N THR A 196 -11.96 6.81 11.07
CA THR A 196 -12.60 5.71 11.77
C THR A 196 -12.47 4.41 11.00
N THR A 197 -12.94 3.31 11.59
CA THR A 197 -12.93 1.99 10.96
C THR A 197 -14.34 1.44 10.82
N VAL A 198 -14.58 0.71 9.74
CA VAL A 198 -15.80 -0.06 9.51
C VAL A 198 -15.40 -1.52 9.35
N GLU A 199 -15.94 -2.37 10.21
CA GLU A 199 -15.70 -3.81 10.13
C GLU A 199 -16.59 -4.46 9.07
N TYR A 200 -15.98 -5.37 8.28
CA TYR A 200 -16.68 -6.18 7.29
C TYR A 200 -16.14 -7.62 7.24
N GLU A 201 -16.95 -8.54 6.75
CA GLU A 201 -16.54 -9.91 6.51
C GLU A 201 -15.97 -10.06 5.11
N ARG A 202 -14.85 -10.77 5.00
CA ARG A 202 -14.23 -11.03 3.70
C ARG A 202 -14.91 -12.21 3.03
N GLY A 203 -15.45 -12.00 1.83
CA GLY A 203 -15.98 -13.05 0.97
C GLY A 203 -14.91 -13.94 0.35
N GLU A 204 -15.33 -15.06 -0.23
CA GLU A 204 -14.50 -15.86 -1.13
C GLU A 204 -14.31 -15.12 -2.46
N ARG A 205 -13.18 -15.35 -3.13
CA ARG A 205 -12.95 -14.80 -4.47
C ARG A 205 -13.97 -15.37 -5.45
N PHE A 206 -14.51 -14.51 -6.30
CA PHE A 206 -15.43 -14.93 -7.36
C PHE A 206 -14.70 -15.73 -8.43
N ALA A 207 -13.45 -15.36 -8.80
CA ALA A 207 -12.58 -16.07 -9.74
C ALA A 207 -11.09 -15.81 -9.45
N GLY A 208 -10.22 -16.69 -9.96
CA GLY A 208 -8.76 -16.56 -9.88
C GLY A 208 -8.09 -17.21 -8.66
N GLU A 209 -6.82 -17.64 -8.82
CA GLU A 209 -6.02 -18.26 -7.75
C GLU A 209 -5.14 -17.23 -7.03
N SER A 210 -5.15 -17.25 -5.69
CA SER A 210 -4.25 -16.45 -4.86
C SER A 210 -2.87 -17.11 -4.75
N LYS A 211 -1.92 -16.69 -5.58
CA LYS A 211 -0.50 -17.08 -5.44
C LYS A 211 0.28 -15.92 -4.78
N TYR A 212 0.19 -15.80 -3.45
CA TYR A 212 1.10 -14.93 -2.70
C TYR A 212 2.21 -15.75 -2.04
N PRO A 213 3.34 -16.01 -2.70
CA PRO A 213 4.46 -16.72 -2.10
C PRO A 213 5.09 -15.87 -0.98
N LEU A 214 5.58 -16.54 0.08
CA LEU A 214 6.28 -15.93 1.22
C LEU A 214 7.35 -14.90 0.78
N LYS A 215 8.03 -15.15 -0.34
CA LYS A 215 9.03 -14.25 -0.93
C LYS A 215 8.45 -12.87 -1.28
N LYS A 216 7.25 -12.81 -1.85
CA LYS A 216 6.57 -11.54 -2.16
C LYS A 216 6.15 -10.79 -0.90
N MET A 217 5.72 -11.51 0.13
CA MET A 217 5.34 -10.92 1.42
C MET A 217 6.56 -10.32 2.15
N LEU A 218 7.71 -11.00 2.13
CA LEU A 218 8.96 -10.48 2.70
C LEU A 218 9.48 -9.28 1.91
N ALA A 219 9.44 -9.32 0.58
CA ALA A 219 9.82 -8.18 -0.26
C ALA A 219 8.95 -6.95 0.05
N PHE A 220 7.62 -7.13 0.13
CA PHE A 220 6.69 -6.06 0.49
C PHE A 220 6.96 -5.48 1.89
N ALA A 221 7.31 -6.34 2.87
CA ALA A 221 7.72 -5.90 4.20
C ALA A 221 8.99 -5.05 4.15
N PHE A 222 10.01 -5.53 3.43
CA PHE A 222 11.28 -4.85 3.29
C PHE A 222 11.11 -3.49 2.59
N ASP A 223 10.34 -3.45 1.52
CA ASP A 223 9.99 -2.22 0.82
C ASP A 223 9.27 -1.21 1.71
N GLY A 224 8.28 -1.66 2.49
CA GLY A 224 7.57 -0.81 3.44
C GLY A 224 8.50 -0.25 4.52
N ILE A 225 9.36 -1.09 5.12
CA ILE A 225 10.31 -0.66 6.15
C ILE A 225 11.30 0.36 5.61
N THR A 226 11.93 0.07 4.47
CA THR A 226 12.97 0.94 3.90
C THR A 226 12.41 2.22 3.28
N SER A 227 11.11 2.28 2.96
CA SER A 227 10.44 3.51 2.51
C SER A 227 10.03 4.43 3.65
N PHE A 228 9.65 3.89 4.82
CA PHE A 228 9.07 4.67 5.92
C PHE A 228 9.93 4.73 7.19
N SER A 229 11.04 4.02 7.25
CA SER A 229 11.84 3.93 8.45
C SER A 229 13.34 4.01 8.18
N ILE A 230 14.03 4.83 8.96
CA ILE A 230 15.50 4.90 9.01
C ILE A 230 16.09 3.97 10.10
N LYS A 231 15.24 3.21 10.83
CA LYS A 231 15.71 2.34 11.92
C LYS A 231 16.71 1.27 11.48
N PRO A 232 16.58 0.63 10.29
CA PRO A 232 17.60 -0.31 9.82
C PRO A 232 19.00 0.29 9.77
N ILE A 233 19.14 1.52 9.27
CA ILE A 233 20.43 2.22 9.24
C ILE A 233 20.94 2.48 10.67
N ARG A 234 20.05 2.93 11.57
CA ARG A 234 20.43 3.20 12.97
C ARG A 234 20.88 1.92 13.68
N TRP A 235 20.25 0.78 13.40
CA TRP A 235 20.67 -0.50 13.99
C TRP A 235 22.04 -0.94 13.48
N VAL A 236 22.34 -0.75 12.19
CA VAL A 236 23.67 -1.00 11.63
C VAL A 236 24.70 -0.08 12.30
N THR A 237 24.39 1.18 12.47
CA THR A 237 25.26 2.15 13.15
C THR A 237 25.50 1.75 14.60
N ALA A 238 24.45 1.36 15.34
CA ALA A 238 24.57 0.92 16.73
C ALA A 238 25.41 -0.37 16.85
N ALA A 239 25.20 -1.35 15.95
CA ALA A 239 25.99 -2.57 15.91
C ALA A 239 27.47 -2.26 15.60
N GLY A 240 27.75 -1.39 14.62
CA GLY A 240 29.10 -0.93 14.31
C GLY A 240 29.78 -0.26 15.50
N PHE A 241 29.06 0.58 16.24
CA PHE A 241 29.58 1.23 17.46
C PHE A 241 29.90 0.21 18.57
N LEU A 242 29.04 -0.80 18.79
CA LEU A 242 29.28 -1.87 19.77
C LEU A 242 30.50 -2.70 19.40
N ILE A 243 30.67 -3.02 18.12
CA ILE A 243 31.84 -3.77 17.63
C ILE A 243 33.11 -2.91 17.80
N PHE A 244 33.04 -1.62 17.50
CA PHE A 244 34.15 -0.70 17.71
C PHE A 244 34.58 -0.65 19.18
N MET A 245 33.64 -0.55 20.11
CA MET A 245 33.94 -0.60 21.54
C MET A 245 34.57 -1.94 21.97
N ALA A 246 34.01 -3.06 21.50
CA ALA A 246 34.57 -4.37 21.76
C ALA A 246 36.00 -4.51 21.20
N SER A 247 36.28 -3.95 20.04
CA SER A 247 37.61 -3.95 19.41
C SER A 247 38.63 -3.14 20.24
N ILE A 248 38.25 -2.00 20.81
CA ILE A 248 39.10 -1.24 21.72
C ILE A 248 39.45 -2.07 22.98
N LEU A 249 38.44 -2.71 23.60
CA LEU A 249 38.64 -3.57 24.76
C LEU A 249 39.58 -4.75 24.44
N ALA A 250 39.40 -5.39 23.27
CA ALA A 250 40.27 -6.46 22.81
C ALA A 250 41.70 -5.97 22.57
N LEU A 251 41.87 -4.77 22.00
CA LEU A 251 43.18 -4.17 21.77
C LEU A 251 43.91 -3.92 23.09
N VAL A 252 43.22 -3.34 24.09
CA VAL A 252 43.76 -3.12 25.44
C VAL A 252 44.16 -4.44 26.08
N TYR A 253 43.30 -5.47 25.99
CA TYR A 253 43.61 -6.83 26.50
C TYR A 253 44.87 -7.39 25.85
N ILE A 254 45.01 -7.31 24.51
CA ILE A 254 46.19 -7.84 23.81
C ILE A 254 47.46 -7.10 24.24
N ILE A 255 47.41 -5.77 24.41
CA ILE A 255 48.56 -5.00 24.90
C ILE A 255 48.99 -5.43 26.31
N VAL A 256 48.02 -5.58 27.25
CA VAL A 256 48.28 -6.01 28.61
C VAL A 256 48.92 -7.38 28.64
N VAL A 257 48.33 -8.37 27.93
CA VAL A 257 48.84 -9.76 27.85
C VAL A 257 50.27 -9.80 27.27
N LYS A 258 50.54 -8.97 26.24
CA LYS A 258 51.87 -8.85 25.63
C LYS A 258 52.89 -8.27 26.63
N LEU A 259 52.52 -7.26 27.41
CA LEU A 259 53.37 -6.63 28.42
C LEU A 259 53.69 -7.62 29.57
N LEU A 260 52.78 -8.53 29.86
CA LEU A 260 52.96 -9.58 30.87
C LEU A 260 53.80 -10.77 30.37
N GLY A 261 54.28 -10.76 29.13
CA GLY A 261 55.17 -11.77 28.56
C GLY A 261 54.46 -13.03 28.04
N PHE A 262 53.16 -13.05 27.93
CA PHE A 262 52.41 -14.20 27.42
C PHE A 262 52.32 -14.15 25.87
N ALA A 263 52.61 -15.29 25.21
CA ALA A 263 52.38 -15.42 23.78
C ALA A 263 50.89 -15.70 23.53
N VAL A 264 50.27 -14.93 22.64
CA VAL A 264 48.86 -15.13 22.24
C VAL A 264 48.83 -15.89 20.91
N PRO A 265 48.54 -17.20 20.90
CA PRO A 265 48.28 -17.93 19.67
C PRO A 265 46.94 -17.45 19.10
N GLY A 266 46.93 -16.94 17.87
CA GLY A 266 45.73 -16.24 17.41
C GLY A 266 45.42 -16.28 15.93
N TRP A 267 46.11 -17.10 15.08
CA TRP A 267 45.88 -17.06 13.62
C TRP A 267 44.43 -17.35 13.22
N SER A 268 43.83 -18.37 13.80
CA SER A 268 42.44 -18.77 13.54
C SER A 268 41.44 -17.70 13.99
N ALA A 269 41.66 -17.11 15.17
CA ALA A 269 40.80 -16.07 15.71
C ALA A 269 40.90 -14.77 14.86
N THR A 270 42.12 -14.41 14.45
CA THR A 270 42.35 -13.26 13.59
C THR A 270 41.65 -13.41 12.24
N THR A 271 41.82 -14.57 11.58
CA THR A 271 41.19 -14.87 10.31
C THR A 271 39.66 -14.86 10.41
N ALA A 272 39.08 -15.49 11.44
CA ALA A 272 37.64 -15.48 11.66
C ALA A 272 37.11 -14.09 11.93
N SER A 273 37.82 -13.22 12.66
CA SER A 273 37.46 -11.84 12.93
C SER A 273 37.47 -10.99 11.64
N ILE A 274 38.45 -11.17 10.75
CA ILE A 274 38.51 -10.47 9.46
C ILE A 274 37.32 -10.81 8.59
N TRP A 275 36.99 -12.09 8.46
CA TRP A 275 35.83 -12.53 7.67
C TRP A 275 34.50 -12.04 8.25
N LEU A 276 34.35 -12.09 9.58
CA LEU A 276 33.15 -11.58 10.27
C LEU A 276 32.97 -10.07 10.07
N LEU A 277 34.04 -9.31 10.29
CA LEU A 277 34.01 -7.84 10.08
C LEU A 277 33.77 -7.47 8.63
N GLY A 278 34.44 -8.15 7.69
CA GLY A 278 34.23 -7.93 6.26
C GLY A 278 32.80 -8.24 5.83
N GLY A 279 32.24 -9.35 6.29
CA GLY A 279 30.83 -9.71 6.05
C GLY A 279 29.83 -8.69 6.60
N LEU A 280 30.06 -8.23 7.84
CA LEU A 280 29.22 -7.22 8.47
C LEU A 280 29.31 -5.84 7.78
N GLN A 281 30.50 -5.45 7.30
CA GLN A 281 30.70 -4.24 6.52
C GLN A 281 29.94 -4.32 5.18
N LEU A 282 30.03 -5.44 4.45
CA LEU A 282 29.28 -5.63 3.21
C LEU A 282 27.78 -5.59 3.42
N LEU A 283 27.28 -6.20 4.51
CA LEU A 283 25.86 -6.11 4.88
C LEU A 283 25.44 -4.67 5.13
N GLY A 284 26.23 -3.92 5.89
CA GLY A 284 25.98 -2.49 6.16
C GLY A 284 25.96 -1.66 4.89
N MET A 285 26.94 -1.87 4.00
CA MET A 285 26.99 -1.20 2.71
C MET A 285 25.79 -1.57 1.82
N GLY A 286 25.32 -2.81 1.85
CA GLY A 286 24.11 -3.25 1.15
C GLY A 286 22.86 -2.52 1.62
N ILE A 287 22.67 -2.37 2.93
CA ILE A 287 21.55 -1.61 3.51
C ILE A 287 21.62 -0.13 3.10
N ILE A 288 22.80 0.49 3.20
CA ILE A 288 22.99 1.89 2.77
C ILE A 288 22.71 2.03 1.26
N GLY A 289 23.19 1.07 0.46
CA GLY A 289 22.95 1.04 -0.99
C GLY A 289 21.46 1.01 -1.33
N GLU A 290 20.65 0.26 -0.58
CA GLU A 290 19.19 0.23 -0.74
C GLU A 290 18.55 1.61 -0.52
N TYR A 291 18.93 2.33 0.54
CA TYR A 291 18.43 3.68 0.79
C TYR A 291 18.91 4.68 -0.27
N VAL A 292 20.16 4.58 -0.70
CA VAL A 292 20.67 5.41 -1.80
C VAL A 292 19.90 5.13 -3.08
N GLY A 293 19.60 3.87 -3.39
CA GLY A 293 18.76 3.47 -4.52
C GLY A 293 17.35 4.08 -4.46
N LYS A 294 16.71 4.10 -3.28
CA LYS A 294 15.41 4.74 -3.08
C LYS A 294 15.50 6.27 -3.24
N ILE A 295 16.48 6.92 -2.62
CA ILE A 295 16.72 8.36 -2.81
C ILE A 295 16.94 8.70 -4.29
N TYR A 296 17.70 7.88 -5.01
CA TYR A 296 17.93 8.07 -6.44
C TYR A 296 16.63 8.01 -7.27
N THR A 297 15.69 7.11 -6.93
CA THR A 297 14.39 7.05 -7.61
C THR A 297 13.51 8.25 -7.27
N GLU A 298 13.51 8.69 -6.01
CA GLU A 298 12.77 9.89 -5.57
C GLU A 298 13.31 11.17 -6.23
N VAL A 299 14.64 11.38 -6.22
CA VAL A 299 15.27 12.56 -6.82
C VAL A 299 15.02 12.66 -8.33
N LYS A 300 14.87 11.53 -9.01
CA LYS A 300 14.50 11.53 -10.45
C LYS A 300 13.09 12.02 -10.72
N ALA A 301 12.19 12.00 -9.73
CA ALA A 301 10.81 12.48 -9.80
C ALA A 301 10.08 12.03 -11.08
N ARG A 302 10.30 10.77 -11.51
CA ARG A 302 9.65 10.23 -12.72
C ARG A 302 8.15 10.06 -12.46
N PRO A 303 7.28 10.34 -13.46
CA PRO A 303 5.84 10.13 -13.31
C PRO A 303 5.53 8.71 -12.85
N ARG A 304 4.75 8.59 -11.78
CA ARG A 304 4.32 7.31 -11.20
C ARG A 304 3.51 6.50 -12.21
N TYR A 305 2.64 7.18 -12.98
CA TYR A 305 1.84 6.61 -14.05
C TYR A 305 1.69 7.65 -15.19
N LEU A 306 1.24 7.20 -16.33
CA LEU A 306 0.81 8.03 -17.44
C LEU A 306 -0.58 7.55 -17.87
N ILE A 307 -1.53 8.46 -17.96
CA ILE A 307 -2.90 8.17 -18.42
C ILE A 307 -2.88 8.21 -19.95
N GLU A 308 -3.36 7.14 -20.59
CA GLU A 308 -3.52 7.03 -22.04
C GLU A 308 -4.91 7.54 -22.48
N ALA A 309 -5.95 7.17 -21.73
CA ALA A 309 -7.33 7.58 -22.04
C ALA A 309 -8.15 7.74 -20.76
N VAL A 310 -9.12 8.65 -20.81
CA VAL A 310 -10.15 8.83 -19.77
C VAL A 310 -11.52 8.83 -20.46
N GLU A 311 -12.36 7.92 -20.04
CA GLU A 311 -13.77 7.86 -20.45
C GLU A 311 -14.63 8.14 -19.20
N LEU A 312 -15.03 9.38 -19.03
CA LEU A 312 -15.81 9.84 -17.89
C LEU A 312 -16.78 10.94 -18.34
N THR A 313 -18.06 10.77 -18.06
CA THR A 313 -19.06 11.81 -18.30
C THR A 313 -18.99 12.81 -17.15
N PRO A 314 -18.65 14.09 -17.41
CA PRO A 314 -18.61 15.12 -16.38
C PRO A 314 -19.97 15.25 -15.68
N ALA A 315 -19.96 15.50 -14.36
CA ALA A 315 -21.18 15.86 -13.64
C ALA A 315 -21.74 17.20 -14.19
N ALA A 316 -23.04 17.27 -14.38
CA ALA A 316 -23.72 18.35 -15.10
C ALA A 316 -23.46 19.79 -14.56
N ASN A 317 -22.91 19.92 -13.36
CA ASN A 317 -22.69 21.20 -12.66
C ASN A 317 -21.23 21.56 -12.34
N ARG A 318 -20.24 20.79 -12.79
CA ARG A 318 -18.82 21.09 -12.49
C ARG A 318 -18.06 21.36 -13.79
N ARG A 319 -17.61 22.61 -13.97
CA ARG A 319 -16.65 22.99 -15.03
C ARG A 319 -15.25 22.56 -14.59
N TRP A 320 -14.53 21.89 -15.47
CA TRP A 320 -13.11 21.56 -15.36
C TRP A 320 -12.24 22.82 -15.27
#